data_806589d28f14f1439e0f8a90ab0f5e01
#
_entry.id   806589d28f14f1439e0f8a90ab0f5e01
#
_cell.length_a   1.000
_cell.length_b   1.000
_cell.length_c   1.000
_cell.angle_alpha   90.00
_cell.angle_beta   90.00
_cell.angle_gamma   90.00
#
_symmetry.space_group_name_H-M   'P 1'
#
loop_
_entity.id
_entity.type
_entity.pdbx_description
1 polymer ?
#
loop_
_entity_poly.entity_id
_entity_poly.type
_entity_poly.pdbx_seq_one_letter_code
_entity_poly.pdbx_strand_id
1 'polypeptide(L)'
;MNTIDQLADGYLRESEIDYIALPQLESAARWKLGARTTEEARELSLQLVQRLYERGLRPGDYNLGTRFDYWPDEGCQAVLDRIEREWIEAGEDPNLAEPICWFAPRPSQA
;
A
#
# COMPACT_ATOMS: atom_id res chain seq x y z
N MET A 1 20.92 4.57 4.55
CA MET A 1 19.68 5.27 4.93
C MET A 1 18.54 4.85 4.01
N ASN A 2 17.42 4.39 4.58
CA ASN A 2 16.26 4.01 3.78
C ASN A 2 15.47 5.26 3.41
N THR A 3 15.30 5.48 2.13
CA THR A 3 14.43 6.54 1.64
C THR A 3 13.12 5.93 1.17
N ILE A 4 12.11 6.77 1.00
CA ILE A 4 10.82 6.31 0.48
C ILE A 4 10.99 5.66 -0.89
N ASP A 5 11.81 6.25 -1.75
CA ASP A 5 12.03 5.71 -3.09
C ASP A 5 12.79 4.38 -3.07
N GLN A 6 13.75 4.23 -2.18
CA GLN A 6 14.47 2.95 -2.04
C GLN A 6 13.54 1.85 -1.57
N LEU A 7 12.65 2.17 -0.61
CA LEU A 7 11.67 1.21 -0.14
C LEU A 7 10.67 0.84 -1.25
N ALA A 8 10.21 1.84 -2.00
CA ALA A 8 9.28 1.59 -3.10
C ALA A 8 9.91 0.69 -4.17
N ASP A 9 11.18 0.92 -4.50
CA ASP A 9 11.89 0.07 -5.46
C ASP A 9 12.00 -1.37 -4.95
N GLY A 10 12.23 -1.54 -3.66
CA GLY A 10 12.29 -2.87 -3.04
C GLY A 10 10.94 -3.59 -3.12
N TYR A 11 9.86 -2.89 -2.82
CA TYR A 11 8.53 -3.47 -2.92
C TYR A 11 8.15 -3.78 -4.37
N LEU A 12 8.57 -2.96 -5.31
CA LEU A 12 8.33 -3.25 -6.72
C LEU A 12 8.94 -4.60 -7.12
N ARG A 13 10.17 -4.85 -6.69
CA ARG A 13 10.83 -6.13 -6.95
C ARG A 13 10.10 -7.28 -6.25
N GLU A 14 9.71 -7.07 -5.01
CA GLU A 14 8.99 -8.08 -4.23
C GLU A 14 7.63 -8.40 -4.85
N SER A 15 6.98 -7.42 -5.46
CA SER A 15 5.67 -7.59 -6.09
C SER A 15 5.69 -8.55 -7.27
N GLU A 16 6.86 -8.85 -7.81
CA GLU A 16 6.99 -9.85 -8.88
C GLU A 16 6.78 -11.26 -8.36
N ILE A 17 6.92 -11.45 -7.06
CA ILE A 17 6.82 -12.77 -6.41
C ILE A 17 5.53 -12.90 -5.62
N ASP A 18 5.10 -11.84 -4.94
CA ASP A 18 3.93 -11.87 -4.07
C ASP A 18 3.27 -10.48 -4.02
N TYR A 19 2.04 -10.45 -3.53
CA TYR A 19 1.34 -9.19 -3.32
C TYR A 19 1.93 -8.45 -2.13
N ILE A 20 1.86 -7.12 -2.19
CA ILE A 20 2.34 -6.26 -1.11
C ILE A 20 1.12 -5.79 -0.32
N ALA A 21 1.06 -6.11 0.97
CA ALA A 21 -0.06 -5.71 1.83
C ALA A 21 0.18 -4.33 2.42
N LEU A 22 -0.86 -3.54 2.57
CA LEU A 22 -0.76 -2.22 3.19
C LEU A 22 -0.06 -2.26 4.56
N PRO A 23 -0.31 -3.25 5.44
CA PRO A 23 0.42 -3.34 6.71
C PRO A 23 1.93 -3.42 6.57
N GLN A 24 2.45 -3.95 5.46
CA GLN A 24 3.90 -3.95 5.23
C GLN A 24 4.43 -2.53 5.08
N LEU A 25 3.66 -1.65 4.43
CA LEU A 25 4.04 -0.24 4.27
C LEU A 25 3.99 0.48 5.60
N GLU A 26 2.97 0.22 6.42
CA GLU A 26 2.85 0.81 7.74
C GLU A 26 4.02 0.39 8.62
N SER A 27 4.39 -0.89 8.58
CA SER A 27 5.53 -1.39 9.33
C SER A 27 6.82 -0.70 8.89
N ALA A 28 7.02 -0.53 7.58
CA ALA A 28 8.19 0.18 7.06
C ALA A 28 8.20 1.65 7.49
N ALA A 29 7.02 2.29 7.51
CA ALA A 29 6.91 3.67 7.95
C ALA A 29 7.39 3.82 9.39
N ARG A 30 7.03 2.88 10.26
CA ARG A 30 7.44 2.93 11.67
C ARG A 30 8.90 2.55 11.88
N TRP A 31 9.34 1.45 11.30
CA TRP A 31 10.63 0.86 11.64
C TRP A 31 11.77 1.31 10.73
N LYS A 32 11.48 1.76 9.52
CA LYS A 32 12.51 2.18 8.57
C LYS A 32 12.50 3.67 8.30
N LEU A 33 11.34 4.31 8.40
CA LEU A 33 11.21 5.75 8.16
C LEU A 33 11.03 6.55 9.43
N GLY A 34 10.93 5.89 10.59
CA GLY A 34 10.96 6.55 11.88
C GLY A 34 9.67 7.21 12.32
N ALA A 35 8.52 6.78 11.80
CA ALA A 35 7.25 7.31 12.27
C ALA A 35 7.06 7.01 13.76
N ARG A 36 6.66 8.02 14.52
CA ARG A 36 6.47 7.90 15.97
C ARG A 36 5.01 7.87 16.38
N THR A 37 4.12 8.33 15.51
CA THR A 37 2.70 8.39 15.81
C THR A 37 1.94 7.66 14.70
N THR A 38 0.69 7.31 14.99
CA THR A 38 -0.18 6.71 13.98
C THR A 38 -0.39 7.64 12.79
N GLU A 39 -0.51 8.94 13.06
CA GLU A 39 -0.68 9.92 12.00
C GLU A 39 0.54 9.99 11.08
N GLU A 40 1.74 9.97 11.66
CA GLU A 40 2.98 9.96 10.88
C GLU A 40 3.11 8.67 10.08
N ALA A 41 2.76 7.53 10.69
CA ALA A 41 2.82 6.25 10.00
C ALA A 41 1.85 6.21 8.82
N ARG A 42 0.63 6.75 9.00
CA ARG A 42 -0.35 6.83 7.94
C ARG A 42 0.14 7.73 6.80
N GLU A 43 0.66 8.91 7.14
CA GLU A 43 1.15 9.84 6.13
C GLU A 43 2.29 9.25 5.32
N LEU A 44 3.26 8.63 5.98
CA LEU A 44 4.39 8.00 5.29
C LEU A 44 3.95 6.79 4.47
N SER A 45 2.98 6.03 4.97
CA SER A 45 2.41 4.92 4.21
C SER A 45 1.75 5.41 2.93
N LEU A 46 1.02 6.52 3.00
CA LEU A 46 0.39 7.09 1.81
C LEU A 46 1.43 7.59 0.81
N GLN A 47 2.54 8.14 1.29
CA GLN A 47 3.64 8.52 0.40
C GLN A 47 4.24 7.29 -0.29
N LEU A 48 4.39 6.19 0.43
CA LEU A 48 4.84 4.94 -0.16
C LEU A 48 3.85 4.44 -1.23
N VAL A 49 2.56 4.50 -0.93
CA VAL A 49 1.52 4.12 -1.90
C VAL A 49 1.65 4.95 -3.17
N GLN A 50 1.84 6.26 -3.04
CA GLN A 50 2.01 7.13 -4.20
C GLN A 50 3.20 6.69 -5.05
N ARG A 51 4.33 6.37 -4.42
CA ARG A 51 5.51 5.91 -5.14
C ARG A 51 5.27 4.58 -5.84
N LEU A 52 4.55 3.67 -5.18
CA LEU A 52 4.21 2.38 -5.78
C LEU A 52 3.29 2.57 -6.99
N TYR A 53 2.31 3.46 -6.87
CA TYR A 53 1.41 3.76 -7.99
C TYR A 53 2.18 4.31 -9.19
N GLU A 54 3.12 5.22 -8.93
CA GLU A 54 3.97 5.78 -9.99
C GLU A 54 4.82 4.73 -10.68
N ARG A 55 5.13 3.64 -9.97
CA ARG A 55 5.92 2.53 -10.50
C ARG A 55 5.07 1.44 -11.14
N GLY A 56 3.77 1.65 -11.26
CA GLY A 56 2.89 0.73 -11.94
C GLY A 56 2.17 -0.29 -11.09
N LEU A 57 2.29 -0.22 -9.75
CA LEU A 57 1.52 -1.08 -8.87
C LEU A 57 0.12 -0.49 -8.68
N ARG A 58 -0.85 -1.39 -8.51
CA ARG A 58 -2.25 -0.97 -8.34
C ARG A 58 -2.87 -1.71 -7.16
N PRO A 59 -3.77 -1.02 -6.42
CA PRO A 59 -4.40 -1.63 -5.26
C PRO A 59 -5.55 -2.56 -5.65
N GLY A 60 -5.85 -3.48 -4.76
CA GLY A 60 -6.97 -4.39 -4.93
C GLY A 60 -7.24 -5.17 -3.67
N ASP A 61 -8.26 -6.02 -3.73
CA ASP A 61 -8.65 -6.89 -2.65
C ASP A 61 -8.22 -8.32 -2.97
N TYR A 62 -7.61 -8.98 -1.98
CA TYR A 62 -7.14 -10.35 -2.15
C TYR A 62 -8.13 -11.27 -1.43
N ASN A 63 -9.08 -11.80 -2.19
CA ASN A 63 -10.19 -12.56 -1.64
C ASN A 63 -9.86 -14.02 -1.42
N LEU A 64 -9.87 -14.43 -0.14
CA LEU A 64 -9.71 -15.83 0.27
C LEU A 64 -8.45 -16.50 -0.26
N GLY A 65 -7.43 -15.70 -0.58
CA GLY A 65 -6.17 -16.23 -1.07
C GLY A 65 -6.21 -16.82 -2.47
N THR A 66 -7.30 -16.62 -3.19
CA THR A 66 -7.48 -17.24 -4.51
C THR A 66 -7.67 -16.25 -5.64
N ARG A 67 -8.05 -15.00 -5.34
CA ARG A 67 -8.39 -14.05 -6.37
C ARG A 67 -7.99 -12.64 -5.95
N PHE A 68 -7.33 -11.92 -6.86
CA PHE A 68 -6.99 -10.52 -6.68
C PHE A 68 -7.94 -9.67 -7.54
N ASP A 69 -8.75 -8.84 -6.87
CA ASP A 69 -9.67 -7.95 -7.55
C ASP A 69 -9.18 -6.52 -7.48
N TYR A 70 -8.71 -5.99 -8.61
CA TYR A 70 -8.22 -4.62 -8.66
C TYR A 70 -9.35 -3.62 -8.38
N TRP A 71 -9.02 -2.57 -7.64
CA TRP A 71 -9.93 -1.45 -7.49
C TRP A 71 -10.08 -0.74 -8.84
N PRO A 72 -11.23 -0.08 -9.08
CA PRO A 72 -11.37 0.77 -10.27
C PRO A 72 -10.23 1.81 -10.31
N ASP A 73 -9.59 1.95 -11.46
CA ASP A 73 -8.45 2.88 -11.58
C ASP A 73 -8.97 4.29 -11.92
N GLU A 74 -9.16 5.07 -10.89
CA GLU A 74 -9.62 6.45 -11.00
C GLU A 74 -8.50 7.45 -10.73
N GLY A 75 -7.25 6.99 -10.77
CA GLY A 75 -6.09 7.82 -10.56
C GLY A 75 -5.50 7.69 -9.18
N CYS A 76 -4.27 8.17 -9.03
CA CYS A 76 -3.52 8.04 -7.79
C CYS A 76 -4.23 8.73 -6.62
N GLN A 77 -4.74 9.93 -6.82
CA GLN A 77 -5.38 10.66 -5.73
C GLN A 77 -6.61 9.94 -5.19
N ALA A 78 -7.38 9.30 -6.08
CA ALA A 78 -8.54 8.52 -5.65
C ALA A 78 -8.12 7.33 -4.77
N VAL A 79 -7.00 6.69 -5.11
CA VAL A 79 -6.45 5.60 -4.30
C VAL A 79 -6.05 6.10 -2.92
N LEU A 80 -5.31 7.22 -2.87
CA LEU A 80 -4.85 7.78 -1.61
C LEU A 80 -6.03 8.19 -0.72
N ASP A 81 -7.03 8.82 -1.29
CA ASP A 81 -8.21 9.26 -0.55
C ASP A 81 -8.98 8.08 0.02
N ARG A 82 -9.14 7.02 -0.75
CA ARG A 82 -9.84 5.83 -0.30
C ARG A 82 -9.10 5.13 0.82
N ILE A 83 -7.79 4.96 0.69
CA ILE A 83 -6.98 4.31 1.73
C ILE A 83 -7.05 5.13 3.02
N GLU A 84 -6.88 6.44 2.93
CA GLU A 84 -6.93 7.30 4.10
C GLU A 84 -8.29 7.20 4.80
N ARG A 85 -9.38 7.27 4.03
CA ARG A 85 -10.73 7.18 4.59
C ARG A 85 -10.95 5.84 5.28
N GLU A 86 -10.60 4.73 4.63
CA GLU A 86 -10.80 3.41 5.20
C GLU A 86 -9.92 3.17 6.43
N TRP A 87 -8.71 3.73 6.43
CA TRP A 87 -7.81 3.64 7.56
C TRP A 87 -8.41 4.37 8.77
N ILE A 88 -8.90 5.58 8.57
CA ILE A 88 -9.51 6.36 9.64
C ILE A 88 -10.76 5.66 10.16
N GLU A 89 -11.59 5.11 9.29
CA GLU A 89 -12.79 4.37 9.66
C GLU A 89 -12.48 3.10 10.45
N ALA A 90 -11.37 2.43 10.13
CA ALA A 90 -10.96 1.21 10.83
C ALA A 90 -10.37 1.51 12.21
N GLY A 91 -10.15 2.77 12.53
CA GLY A 91 -9.47 3.17 13.75
C GLY A 91 -8.00 3.34 13.50
N GLU A 92 -7.16 3.07 14.51
CA GLU A 92 -5.74 3.35 14.41
C GLU A 92 -4.90 2.19 13.91
N ASP A 93 -5.49 1.01 13.76
CA ASP A 93 -4.74 -0.19 13.43
C ASP A 93 -5.17 -0.77 12.08
N PRO A 94 -4.41 -0.51 11.00
CA PRO A 94 -4.72 -1.10 9.70
C PRO A 94 -4.36 -2.60 9.63
N ASN A 95 -3.78 -3.16 10.70
CA ASN A 95 -3.40 -4.57 10.79
C ASN A 95 -4.48 -5.42 11.46
N LEU A 96 -5.73 -4.96 11.47
CA LEU A 96 -6.84 -5.78 11.92
C LEU A 96 -6.99 -6.99 10.99
N ALA A 97 -7.91 -7.87 11.31
CA ALA A 97 -8.05 -9.18 10.67
C ALA A 97 -7.88 -9.18 9.13
N GLU A 98 -8.22 -8.08 8.48
CA GLU A 98 -8.08 -7.98 7.02
C GLU A 98 -7.39 -6.67 6.64
N PRO A 99 -6.32 -6.74 5.82
CA PRO A 99 -5.70 -5.52 5.29
C PRO A 99 -6.71 -4.71 4.47
N ILE A 100 -6.58 -3.39 4.52
CA ILE A 100 -7.43 -2.49 3.71
C ILE A 100 -7.28 -2.80 2.23
N CYS A 101 -6.05 -3.04 1.80
CA CYS A 101 -5.79 -3.42 0.40
C CYS A 101 -4.43 -4.08 0.27
N TRP A 102 -4.21 -4.63 -0.91
CA TRP A 102 -2.97 -5.24 -1.35
C TRP A 102 -2.56 -4.56 -2.63
N PHE A 103 -1.30 -4.68 -3.02
CA PHE A 103 -0.80 -4.08 -4.25
C PHE A 103 -0.21 -5.16 -5.14
N ALA A 104 -0.45 -5.02 -6.44
CA ALA A 104 0.06 -5.94 -7.44
C ALA A 104 0.43 -5.14 -8.69
N PRO A 105 1.31 -5.69 -9.55
CA PRO A 105 1.60 -5.04 -10.82
C PRO A 105 0.33 -4.83 -11.64
N ARG A 106 0.28 -3.71 -12.32
CA ARG A 106 -0.86 -3.41 -13.19
C ARG A 106 -1.06 -4.57 -14.18
N PRO A 107 -2.31 -5.00 -14.42
CA PRO A 107 -2.53 -6.08 -15.37
C PRO A 107 -1.96 -5.74 -16.73
N SER A 108 -1.31 -6.73 -17.33
CA SER A 108 -0.80 -6.59 -18.67
C SER A 108 -1.97 -6.37 -19.64
N GLN A 109 -1.90 -5.35 -20.46
CA GLN A 109 -2.89 -5.15 -21.48
C GLN A 109 -2.46 -5.92 -22.71
N ALA A 110 -3.22 -6.93 -23.00
CA ALA A 110 -2.97 -7.72 -24.19
C ALA A 110 -3.43 -6.96 -25.42
#